data_62432eb5386fd091fbc24f41348dc6ec
#
_entry.id   62432eb5386fd091fbc24f41348dc6ec
#
_cell.length_a   1.000
_cell.length_b   1.000
_cell.length_c   1.000
_cell.angle_alpha   90.00
_cell.angle_beta   90.00
_cell.angle_gamma   90.00
#
_symmetry.space_group_name_H-M   'P 1'
#
loop_
_entity.id
_entity.type
_entity.pdbx_description
1 polymer ?
#
loop_
_entity_poly.entity_id
_entity_poly.type
_entity_poly.pdbx_seq_one_letter_code
_entity_poly.pdbx_strand_id
1 'polypeptide(L)'
;LETCVCANNPAQIGAAAALGPDSVAVEPPELIGGDVSVASADPDIVTDAVDAAANVDESVDVFCGAGISTGDDVAAAEDLGATGVLLASGVAKADDPRAVLEDLVDPVA
;
A
#
# COMPACT_ATOMS: atom_id res chain seq x y z
N LEU A 1 -20.27 3.17 -4.25
CA LEU A 1 -19.09 2.31 -4.03
C LEU A 1 -17.81 3.14 -3.98
N GLU A 2 -16.94 2.79 -3.08
CA GLU A 2 -15.59 3.33 -3.08
C GLU A 2 -14.73 2.58 -4.10
N THR A 3 -13.79 3.29 -4.70
CA THR A 3 -12.88 2.73 -5.70
C THR A 3 -11.43 2.89 -5.26
N CYS A 4 -10.62 1.85 -5.53
CA CYS A 4 -9.18 1.88 -5.33
C CYS A 4 -8.51 1.46 -6.65
N VAL A 5 -7.69 2.34 -7.22
CA VAL A 5 -6.97 2.07 -8.46
C VAL A 5 -5.54 1.68 -8.14
N CYS A 6 -5.15 0.48 -8.58
CA CYS A 6 -3.78 -0.01 -8.41
C CYS A 6 -2.91 0.42 -9.58
N ALA A 7 -1.68 0.78 -9.30
CA ALA A 7 -0.71 1.19 -10.30
C ALA A 7 0.70 0.73 -9.93
N ASN A 8 1.57 0.63 -10.94
CA ASN A 8 2.88 -0.01 -10.77
C ASN A 8 3.98 0.90 -10.22
N ASN A 9 3.82 2.22 -10.36
CA ASN A 9 4.87 3.18 -10.03
C ASN A 9 4.28 4.56 -9.74
N PRO A 10 5.09 5.50 -9.19
CA PRO A 10 4.60 6.83 -8.85
C PRO A 10 4.01 7.65 -10.00
N ALA A 11 4.57 7.54 -11.21
CA ALA A 11 4.04 8.26 -12.37
C ALA A 11 2.62 7.79 -12.71
N GLN A 12 2.38 6.49 -12.66
CA GLN A 12 1.05 5.91 -12.88
C GLN A 12 0.08 6.26 -11.73
N ILE A 13 0.59 6.37 -10.50
CA ILE A 13 -0.21 6.82 -9.35
C ILE A 13 -0.74 8.23 -9.59
N GLY A 14 0.08 9.15 -10.07
CA GLY A 14 -0.36 10.51 -10.41
C GLY A 14 -1.46 10.49 -11.48
N ALA A 15 -1.29 9.69 -12.52
CA ALA A 15 -2.29 9.54 -13.57
C ALA A 15 -3.61 8.94 -13.04
N ALA A 16 -3.52 7.93 -12.19
CA ALA A 16 -4.69 7.31 -11.58
C ALA A 16 -5.43 8.28 -10.63
N ALA A 17 -4.69 9.05 -9.84
CA ALA A 17 -5.29 10.06 -8.95
C ALA A 17 -6.10 11.10 -9.72
N ALA A 18 -5.68 11.45 -10.94
CA ALA A 18 -6.41 12.39 -11.80
C ALA A 18 -7.79 11.90 -12.21
N LEU A 19 -8.05 10.60 -12.13
CA LEU A 19 -9.37 10.01 -12.43
C LEU A 19 -10.38 10.21 -11.29
N GLY A 20 -9.94 10.71 -10.14
CA GLY A 20 -10.80 10.98 -8.99
C GLY A 20 -11.28 9.76 -8.21
N PRO A 21 -10.46 8.68 -8.03
CA PRO A 21 -10.84 7.56 -7.19
C PRO A 21 -10.81 7.97 -5.70
N ASP A 22 -11.41 7.15 -4.85
CA ASP A 22 -11.31 7.35 -3.39
C ASP A 22 -9.88 7.09 -2.91
N SER A 23 -9.22 6.11 -3.50
CA SER A 23 -7.85 5.74 -3.16
C SER A 23 -7.08 5.20 -4.37
N VAL A 24 -5.77 5.23 -4.27
CA VAL A 24 -4.84 4.58 -5.19
C VAL A 24 -3.92 3.67 -4.40
N ALA A 25 -3.43 2.60 -5.01
CA ALA A 25 -2.48 1.69 -4.39
C ALA A 25 -1.26 1.51 -5.29
N VAL A 26 -0.07 1.83 -4.77
CA VAL A 26 1.18 1.56 -5.47
C VAL A 26 1.60 0.11 -5.21
N GLU A 27 1.70 -0.67 -6.27
CA GLU A 27 2.08 -2.08 -6.23
C GLU A 27 3.14 -2.38 -7.29
N PRO A 28 4.44 -2.27 -6.97
CA PRO A 28 5.48 -2.66 -7.91
C PRO A 28 5.33 -4.15 -8.29
N PRO A 29 5.17 -4.46 -9.59
CA PRO A 29 4.85 -5.84 -10.01
C PRO A 29 5.88 -6.87 -9.58
N GLU A 30 7.15 -6.50 -9.53
CA GLU A 30 8.26 -7.38 -9.15
C GLU A 30 8.22 -7.80 -7.67
N LEU A 31 7.46 -7.10 -6.83
CA LEU A 31 7.34 -7.40 -5.40
C LEU A 31 6.03 -8.09 -5.04
N ILE A 32 5.07 -8.16 -5.97
CA ILE A 32 3.76 -8.79 -5.71
C ILE A 32 3.96 -10.28 -5.44
N GLY A 33 3.38 -10.76 -4.32
CA GLY A 33 3.49 -12.15 -3.91
C GLY A 33 4.84 -12.55 -3.31
N GLY A 34 5.77 -11.60 -3.15
CA GLY A 34 7.05 -11.82 -2.53
C GLY A 34 7.02 -11.73 -1.00
N ASP A 35 8.15 -12.03 -0.38
CA ASP A 35 8.32 -12.03 1.07
C ASP A 35 8.80 -10.67 1.61
N VAL A 36 9.20 -9.76 0.73
CA VAL A 36 9.74 -8.45 1.10
C VAL A 36 8.72 -7.36 0.77
N SER A 37 8.37 -6.57 1.78
CA SER A 37 7.45 -5.44 1.65
C SER A 37 8.05 -4.35 0.77
N VAL A 38 7.21 -3.69 -0.05
CA VAL A 38 7.60 -2.51 -0.82
C VAL A 38 8.15 -1.40 0.08
N ALA A 39 7.58 -1.23 1.27
CA ALA A 39 8.02 -0.22 2.24
C ALA A 39 9.46 -0.47 2.73
N SER A 40 9.90 -1.73 2.75
CA SER A 40 11.26 -2.10 3.15
C SER A 40 12.22 -2.20 1.97
N ALA A 41 11.73 -2.77 0.84
CA ALA A 41 12.56 -2.99 -0.35
C ALA A 41 12.88 -1.69 -1.10
N ASP A 42 11.90 -0.81 -1.23
CA ASP A 42 12.04 0.45 -1.95
C ASP A 42 11.12 1.53 -1.34
N PRO A 43 11.52 2.09 -0.19
CA PRO A 43 10.70 3.10 0.49
C PRO A 43 10.48 4.35 -0.37
N ASP A 44 11.39 4.68 -1.29
CA ASP A 44 11.25 5.85 -2.16
C ASP A 44 10.06 5.71 -3.12
N ILE A 45 9.73 4.50 -3.55
CA ILE A 45 8.53 4.28 -4.38
C ILE A 45 7.28 4.70 -3.60
N VAL A 46 7.21 4.40 -2.31
CA VAL A 46 6.04 4.75 -1.48
C VAL A 46 5.96 6.26 -1.28
N THR A 47 7.06 6.91 -0.89
CA THR A 47 7.08 8.36 -0.67
C THR A 47 6.81 9.12 -1.96
N ASP A 48 7.39 8.70 -3.08
CA ASP A 48 7.17 9.31 -4.39
C ASP A 48 5.72 9.13 -4.85
N ALA A 49 5.10 7.99 -4.56
CA ALA A 49 3.68 7.75 -4.88
C ALA A 49 2.77 8.67 -4.05
N VAL A 50 3.06 8.83 -2.76
CA VAL A 50 2.31 9.74 -1.88
C VAL A 50 2.39 11.17 -2.42
N ASP A 51 3.58 11.63 -2.79
CA ASP A 51 3.79 12.97 -3.34
C ASP A 51 3.10 13.13 -4.69
N ALA A 52 3.17 12.13 -5.57
CA ALA A 52 2.54 12.17 -6.88
C ALA A 52 1.02 12.29 -6.79
N ALA A 53 0.39 11.56 -5.89
CA ALA A 53 -1.05 11.65 -5.65
C ALA A 53 -1.43 13.01 -5.05
N ALA A 54 -0.70 13.48 -4.04
CA ALA A 54 -0.96 14.75 -3.38
C ALA A 54 -0.83 15.94 -4.32
N ASN A 55 0.11 15.90 -5.27
CA ASN A 55 0.28 16.94 -6.27
C ASN A 55 -0.92 17.05 -7.23
N VAL A 56 -1.67 15.97 -7.40
CA VAL A 56 -2.87 15.95 -8.26
C VAL A 56 -4.12 16.25 -7.43
N ASP A 57 -4.32 15.53 -6.32
CA ASP A 57 -5.48 15.66 -5.45
C ASP A 57 -5.15 15.14 -4.04
N GLU A 58 -5.04 16.05 -3.08
CA GLU A 58 -4.71 15.71 -1.69
C GLU A 58 -5.78 14.87 -0.99
N SER A 59 -7.00 14.83 -1.51
CA SER A 59 -8.09 14.06 -0.93
C SER A 59 -8.06 12.58 -1.29
N VAL A 60 -7.22 12.18 -2.24
CA VAL A 60 -7.07 10.77 -2.63
C VAL A 60 -6.14 10.05 -1.66
N ASP A 61 -6.64 9.00 -1.02
CA ASP A 61 -5.83 8.18 -0.11
C ASP A 61 -4.83 7.33 -0.89
N VAL A 62 -3.64 7.16 -0.33
CA VAL A 62 -2.58 6.35 -0.96
C VAL A 62 -2.31 5.12 -0.11
N PHE A 63 -2.54 3.95 -0.71
CA PHE A 63 -2.18 2.67 -0.12
C PHE A 63 -0.90 2.16 -0.77
N CYS A 64 -0.13 1.37 -0.04
CA CYS A 64 0.95 0.61 -0.64
C CYS A 64 0.69 -0.88 -0.52
N GLY A 65 1.07 -1.61 -1.55
CA GLY A 65 0.92 -3.05 -1.63
C GLY A 65 2.20 -3.72 -2.08
N ALA A 66 2.12 -5.01 -2.16
CA ALA A 66 3.20 -5.95 -2.48
C ALA A 66 4.08 -6.30 -1.26
N GLY A 67 4.08 -7.56 -0.93
CA GLY A 67 4.94 -8.13 0.10
C GLY A 67 4.59 -7.78 1.55
N ILE A 68 3.49 -7.11 1.79
CA ILE A 68 3.03 -6.75 3.14
C ILE A 68 2.54 -8.02 3.84
N SER A 69 3.12 -8.35 4.99
CA SER A 69 2.77 -9.57 5.71
C SER A 69 2.80 -9.45 7.24
N THR A 70 3.37 -8.39 7.79
CA THR A 70 3.52 -8.21 9.24
C THR A 70 3.08 -6.81 9.68
N GLY A 71 2.85 -6.66 10.99
CA GLY A 71 2.58 -5.35 11.59
C GLY A 71 3.72 -4.36 11.38
N ASP A 72 4.97 -4.82 11.38
CA ASP A 72 6.12 -3.97 11.10
C ASP A 72 6.08 -3.39 9.68
N ASP A 73 5.61 -4.18 8.71
CA ASP A 73 5.42 -3.70 7.33
C ASP A 73 4.36 -2.59 7.28
N VAL A 74 3.27 -2.74 8.02
CA VAL A 74 2.20 -1.73 8.13
C VAL A 74 2.74 -0.45 8.75
N ALA A 75 3.47 -0.57 9.87
CA ALA A 75 4.07 0.58 10.54
C ALA A 75 5.05 1.32 9.62
N ALA A 76 5.87 0.60 8.86
CA ALA A 76 6.78 1.19 7.90
C ALA A 76 6.05 1.94 6.78
N ALA A 77 4.95 1.38 6.28
CA ALA A 77 4.13 2.04 5.26
C ALA A 77 3.51 3.34 5.78
N GLU A 78 2.99 3.32 7.00
CA GLU A 78 2.42 4.50 7.65
C GLU A 78 3.47 5.59 7.84
N ASP A 79 4.66 5.24 8.30
CA ASP A 79 5.78 6.18 8.49
C ASP A 79 6.19 6.86 7.18
N LEU A 80 5.99 6.21 6.04
CA LEU A 80 6.28 6.76 4.72
C LEU A 80 5.15 7.63 4.15
N GLY A 81 4.03 7.73 4.86
CA GLY A 81 2.90 8.57 4.50
C GLY A 81 1.74 7.85 3.83
N ALA A 82 1.79 6.54 3.70
CA ALA A 82 0.66 5.77 3.20
C ALA A 82 -0.49 5.80 4.22
N THR A 83 -1.73 5.88 3.73
CA THR A 83 -2.93 5.84 4.57
C THR A 83 -3.40 4.43 4.86
N GLY A 84 -2.87 3.45 4.15
CA GLY A 84 -3.21 2.05 4.34
C GLY A 84 -2.34 1.13 3.52
N VAL A 85 -2.64 -0.14 3.61
CA VAL A 85 -1.94 -1.20 2.88
C VAL A 85 -2.93 -2.07 2.12
N LEU A 86 -2.45 -2.67 1.03
CA LEU A 86 -3.22 -3.62 0.23
C LEU A 86 -2.44 -4.92 0.19
N LEU A 87 -3.08 -6.01 0.57
CA LEU A 87 -2.44 -7.33 0.59
C LEU A 87 -3.49 -8.42 0.35
N ALA A 88 -3.04 -9.59 -0.04
CA ALA A 88 -3.91 -10.73 -0.26
C ALA A 88 -3.33 -12.02 0.33
N SER A 89 -2.26 -12.55 -0.25
CA SER A 89 -1.73 -13.87 0.11
C SER A 89 -1.26 -13.97 1.56
N GLY A 90 -0.77 -12.88 2.13
CA GLY A 90 -0.32 -12.86 3.52
C GLY A 90 -1.41 -13.22 4.53
N VAL A 91 -2.65 -12.90 4.20
CA VAL A 91 -3.82 -13.26 5.01
C VAL A 91 -4.54 -14.48 4.41
N ALA A 92 -4.83 -14.43 3.11
CA ALA A 92 -5.67 -15.45 2.45
C ALA A 92 -5.06 -16.85 2.47
N LYS A 93 -3.73 -16.95 2.46
CA LYS A 93 -3.00 -18.23 2.50
C LYS A 93 -2.43 -18.57 3.88
N ALA A 94 -2.71 -17.77 4.90
CA ALA A 94 -2.21 -18.02 6.24
C ALA A 94 -2.91 -19.23 6.88
N ASP A 95 -2.18 -19.97 7.71
CA ASP A 95 -2.74 -21.07 8.49
C ASP A 95 -3.74 -20.52 9.53
N ASP A 96 -3.43 -19.36 10.11
CA ASP A 96 -4.31 -18.64 11.03
C ASP A 96 -4.49 -17.19 10.56
N PRO A 97 -5.46 -16.94 9.64
CA PRO A 97 -5.69 -15.60 9.10
C PRO A 97 -6.03 -14.56 10.15
N ARG A 98 -6.72 -14.96 11.21
CA ARG A 98 -7.10 -14.06 12.28
C ARG A 98 -5.87 -13.54 13.04
N ALA A 99 -4.94 -14.43 13.39
CA ALA A 99 -3.71 -14.05 14.09
C ALA A 99 -2.88 -13.09 13.24
N VAL A 100 -2.80 -13.34 11.93
CA VAL A 100 -2.11 -12.46 10.99
C VAL A 100 -2.79 -11.09 10.93
N LEU A 101 -4.10 -11.03 10.85
CA LEU A 101 -4.84 -9.77 10.86
C LEU A 101 -4.64 -8.98 12.16
N GLU A 102 -4.65 -9.66 13.29
CA GLU A 102 -4.42 -9.02 14.59
C GLU A 102 -3.02 -8.38 14.64
N ASP A 103 -2.00 -9.06 14.12
CA ASP A 103 -0.64 -8.52 14.01
C ASP A 103 -0.58 -7.30 13.08
N LEU A 104 -1.22 -7.41 11.90
CA LEU A 104 -1.22 -6.34 10.90
C LEU A 104 -1.86 -5.05 11.39
N VAL A 105 -2.95 -5.15 12.15
CA VAL A 105 -3.69 -3.96 12.61
C VAL A 105 -3.14 -3.37 13.91
N ASP A 106 -2.34 -4.12 14.66
CA ASP A 106 -1.81 -3.68 15.95
C ASP A 106 -1.13 -2.30 15.91
N PRO A 107 -0.26 -2.00 14.91
CA PRO A 107 0.39 -0.68 14.84
C PRO A 107 -0.56 0.49 14.64
N VAL A 108 -1.75 0.26 14.08
CA VAL A 108 -2.72 1.29 13.73
C VAL A 108 -4.01 1.21 14.55
N ALA A 109 -4.07 0.28 15.49
CA ALA A 109 -5.24 0.07 16.35
C ALA A 109 -5.43 1.20 17.37
#